data_6b86b858fe5fdf5b6ede96feea2fc89a
#
_entry.id   6b86b858fe5fdf5b6ede96feea2fc89a
#
_cell.length_a   1.000
_cell.length_b   1.000
_cell.length_c   1.000
_cell.angle_alpha   90.00
_cell.angle_beta   90.00
_cell.angle_gamma   90.00
#
_symmetry.space_group_name_H-M   'P 1'
#
loop_
_entity.id
_entity.type
_entity.pdbx_description
1 polymer ?
#
loop_
_entity_poly.entity_id
_entity_poly.type
_entity_poly.pdbx_seq_one_letter_code
_entity_poly.pdbx_strand_id
1 'polypeptide(L)'
;REAASEPGMEALKENWLPIAKGWRERQLRYSWLCSMMGQYDDFWELTIRSLDTTLEEHALASNDKVRARLLSLYSALSAYQEVPEVLANLKAAGHRLAVLSNASPSMLVKAVEAAGISEWFDELLSVDVLKCYKPTPAVYQLVTERFDCKPSEVTFFSSNNWDVSGAGAFGFKTVWVNRSGLAWDNLPGKPDSIVKSI
;
A
#
# COMPACT_ATOMS: atom_id res chain seq x y z
N ARG A 1 -14.86 8.81 0.59
CA ARG A 1 -16.26 9.09 0.92
C ARG A 1 -16.37 10.37 1.74
N GLU A 2 -15.64 10.50 2.84
CA GLU A 2 -15.66 11.71 3.70
C GLU A 2 -15.38 12.98 2.90
N ALA A 3 -14.31 13.01 2.11
CA ALA A 3 -13.97 14.15 1.26
C ALA A 3 -15.12 14.55 0.29
N ALA A 4 -15.90 13.60 -0.20
CA ALA A 4 -17.04 13.89 -1.08
C ALA A 4 -18.23 14.56 -0.36
N SER A 5 -18.22 14.58 0.97
CA SER A 5 -19.24 15.24 1.80
C SER A 5 -18.82 16.64 2.25
N GLU A 6 -17.60 17.07 1.96
CA GLU A 6 -17.06 18.37 2.33
C GLU A 6 -17.60 19.49 1.43
N PRO A 7 -17.75 20.73 1.95
CA PRO A 7 -18.15 21.88 1.15
C PRO A 7 -17.16 22.16 0.00
N GLY A 8 -17.68 22.31 -1.20
CA GLY A 8 -16.90 22.55 -2.42
C GLY A 8 -16.35 21.29 -3.07
N MET A 9 -16.81 20.11 -2.64
CA MET A 9 -16.49 18.81 -3.23
C MET A 9 -17.71 18.17 -3.92
N GLU A 10 -18.69 19.00 -4.32
CA GLU A 10 -19.95 18.54 -4.93
C GLU A 10 -19.69 17.65 -6.15
N ALA A 11 -18.65 17.98 -6.93
CA ALA A 11 -18.25 17.20 -8.10
C ALA A 11 -17.82 15.74 -7.78
N LEU A 12 -17.47 15.46 -6.53
CA LEU A 12 -17.12 14.11 -6.08
C LEU A 12 -18.34 13.28 -5.62
N LYS A 13 -19.49 13.92 -5.31
CA LYS A 13 -20.62 13.22 -4.65
C LYS A 13 -21.05 11.96 -5.38
N GLU A 14 -21.19 12.03 -6.70
CA GLU A 14 -21.66 10.90 -7.53
C GLU A 14 -20.51 10.04 -8.06
N ASN A 15 -19.31 10.60 -8.16
CA ASN A 15 -18.17 9.98 -8.84
C ASN A 15 -17.04 9.55 -7.91
N TRP A 16 -17.14 9.74 -6.59
CA TRP A 16 -16.04 9.44 -5.66
C TRP A 16 -15.56 7.97 -5.73
N LEU A 17 -16.48 7.03 -5.88
CA LEU A 17 -16.13 5.60 -5.91
C LEU A 17 -15.44 5.19 -7.22
N PRO A 18 -15.96 5.53 -8.42
CA PRO A 18 -15.24 5.32 -9.68
C PRO A 18 -13.86 6.01 -9.69
N ILE A 19 -13.77 7.26 -9.19
CA ILE A 19 -12.50 7.99 -9.12
C ILE A 19 -11.52 7.28 -8.19
N ALA A 20 -11.93 6.91 -6.98
CA ALA A 20 -11.06 6.24 -6.01
C ALA A 20 -10.55 4.89 -6.56
N LYS A 21 -11.44 4.12 -7.20
CA LYS A 21 -11.10 2.83 -7.82
C LYS A 21 -10.15 3.02 -9.01
N GLY A 22 -10.50 3.87 -9.94
CA GLY A 22 -9.71 4.15 -11.14
C GLY A 22 -8.32 4.71 -10.80
N TRP A 23 -8.24 5.62 -9.82
CA TRP A 23 -6.98 6.17 -9.33
C TRP A 23 -6.05 5.06 -8.78
N ARG A 24 -6.58 4.22 -7.88
CA ARG A 24 -5.80 3.13 -7.29
C ARG A 24 -5.35 2.09 -8.34
N GLU A 25 -6.24 1.69 -9.23
CA GLU A 25 -5.91 0.73 -10.30
C GLU A 25 -4.82 1.28 -11.22
N ARG A 26 -4.87 2.56 -11.57
CA ARG A 26 -3.83 3.22 -12.36
C ARG A 26 -2.51 3.33 -11.64
N GLN A 27 -2.55 3.73 -10.38
CA GLN A 27 -1.34 3.84 -9.56
C GLN A 27 -0.56 2.52 -9.54
N LEU A 28 -1.24 1.40 -9.30
CA LEU A 28 -0.63 0.06 -9.33
C LEU A 28 -0.15 -0.31 -10.75
N ARG A 29 -1.00 -0.12 -11.75
CA ARG A 29 -0.63 -0.41 -13.13
C ARG A 29 0.59 0.39 -13.59
N TYR A 30 0.68 1.67 -13.24
CA TYR A 30 1.82 2.51 -13.57
C TYR A 30 3.09 2.02 -12.87
N SER A 31 3.01 1.64 -11.59
CA SER A 31 4.15 1.10 -10.87
C SER A 31 4.69 -0.20 -11.50
N TRP A 32 3.80 -1.10 -11.94
CA TRP A 32 4.21 -2.33 -12.63
C TRP A 32 4.82 -2.05 -14.00
N LEU A 33 4.18 -1.20 -14.80
CA LEU A 33 4.67 -0.84 -16.13
C LEU A 33 6.03 -0.11 -16.05
N CYS A 34 6.19 0.83 -15.14
CA CYS A 34 7.46 1.52 -14.92
C CYS A 34 8.58 0.54 -14.51
N SER A 35 8.28 -0.44 -13.63
CA SER A 35 9.23 -1.49 -13.28
C SER A 35 9.64 -2.33 -14.50
N MET A 36 8.66 -2.77 -15.30
CA MET A 36 8.92 -3.60 -16.49
C MET A 36 9.68 -2.85 -17.58
N MET A 37 9.45 -1.56 -17.73
CA MET A 37 10.14 -0.71 -18.70
C MET A 37 11.53 -0.26 -18.21
N GLY A 38 11.89 -0.50 -16.95
CA GLY A 38 13.10 0.06 -16.36
C GLY A 38 13.08 1.58 -16.25
N GLN A 39 11.89 2.18 -16.19
CA GLN A 39 11.66 3.62 -16.09
C GLN A 39 11.05 3.94 -14.73
N TYR A 40 11.88 3.89 -13.71
CA TYR A 40 11.41 4.14 -12.35
C TYR A 40 11.11 5.63 -12.14
N ASP A 41 9.93 5.89 -11.62
CA ASP A 41 9.55 7.15 -10.99
C ASP A 41 9.22 6.89 -9.52
N ASP A 42 9.34 7.89 -8.69
CA ASP A 42 8.90 7.88 -7.29
C ASP A 42 7.40 7.56 -7.19
N PHE A 43 7.00 6.81 -6.15
CA PHE A 43 5.61 6.40 -5.98
C PHE A 43 4.65 7.57 -5.79
N TRP A 44 5.15 8.69 -5.25
CA TRP A 44 4.36 9.92 -5.13
C TRP A 44 4.07 10.52 -6.51
N GLU A 45 5.06 10.57 -7.39
CA GLU A 45 4.87 11.01 -8.78
C GLU A 45 3.87 10.12 -9.52
N LEU A 46 3.94 8.79 -9.33
CA LEU A 46 2.95 7.87 -9.90
C LEU A 46 1.56 8.10 -9.30
N THR A 47 1.48 8.44 -8.00
CA THR A 47 0.23 8.78 -7.33
C THR A 47 -0.40 10.03 -7.95
N ILE A 48 0.39 11.07 -8.18
CA ILE A 48 -0.05 12.31 -8.82
C ILE A 48 -0.52 12.04 -10.26
N ARG A 49 0.32 11.45 -11.10
CA ARG A 49 0.01 11.21 -12.52
C ARG A 49 -1.21 10.30 -12.71
N SER A 50 -1.36 9.30 -11.87
CA SER A 50 -2.54 8.42 -11.91
C SER A 50 -3.82 9.14 -11.49
N LEU A 51 -3.73 10.08 -10.53
CA LEU A 51 -4.86 10.94 -10.17
C LEU A 51 -5.23 11.88 -11.32
N ASP A 52 -4.25 12.55 -11.90
CA ASP A 52 -4.47 13.52 -12.97
C ASP A 52 -5.18 12.86 -14.17
N THR A 53 -4.71 11.71 -14.61
CA THR A 53 -5.38 10.94 -15.68
C THR A 53 -6.80 10.50 -15.27
N THR A 54 -6.99 10.14 -14.00
CA THR A 54 -8.33 9.74 -13.52
C THR A 54 -9.29 10.92 -13.48
N LEU A 55 -8.82 12.09 -13.04
CA LEU A 55 -9.64 13.30 -13.04
C LEU A 55 -10.00 13.77 -14.46
N GLU A 56 -9.08 13.61 -15.40
CA GLU A 56 -9.33 13.91 -16.83
C GLU A 56 -10.49 13.05 -17.38
N GLU A 57 -10.48 11.74 -17.13
CA GLU A 57 -11.57 10.84 -17.55
C GLU A 57 -12.93 11.18 -16.97
N HIS A 58 -12.94 11.83 -15.81
CA HIS A 58 -14.16 12.27 -15.13
C HIS A 58 -14.51 13.74 -15.38
N ALA A 59 -13.86 14.40 -16.35
CA ALA A 59 -14.03 15.83 -16.66
C ALA A 59 -13.74 16.76 -15.46
N LEU A 60 -12.82 16.38 -14.60
CA LEU A 60 -12.43 17.13 -13.39
C LEU A 60 -10.97 17.62 -13.45
N ALA A 61 -10.30 17.55 -14.60
CA ALA A 61 -8.89 17.91 -14.76
C ALA A 61 -8.56 19.35 -14.31
N SER A 62 -9.48 20.29 -14.49
CA SER A 62 -9.33 21.70 -14.10
C SER A 62 -9.78 21.99 -12.66
N ASN A 63 -10.14 20.99 -11.87
CA ASN A 63 -10.61 21.19 -10.51
C ASN A 63 -9.46 21.03 -9.49
N ASP A 64 -8.62 22.07 -9.39
CA ASP A 64 -7.46 22.09 -8.49
C ASP A 64 -7.83 21.82 -7.02
N LYS A 65 -9.02 22.25 -6.58
CA LYS A 65 -9.48 22.02 -5.22
C LYS A 65 -9.72 20.54 -4.94
N VAL A 66 -10.39 19.84 -5.84
CA VAL A 66 -10.61 18.38 -5.76
C VAL A 66 -9.27 17.65 -5.80
N ARG A 67 -8.40 18.00 -6.75
CA ARG A 67 -7.06 17.42 -6.88
C ARG A 67 -6.25 17.54 -5.59
N ALA A 68 -6.12 18.76 -5.06
CA ALA A 68 -5.35 19.00 -3.85
C ALA A 68 -5.91 18.24 -2.65
N ARG A 69 -7.27 18.21 -2.51
CA ARG A 69 -7.91 17.47 -1.42
C ARG A 69 -7.67 15.97 -1.50
N LEU A 70 -7.79 15.37 -2.68
CA LEU A 70 -7.54 13.94 -2.86
C LEU A 70 -6.09 13.57 -2.54
N LEU A 71 -5.11 14.35 -2.99
CA LEU A 71 -3.71 14.14 -2.66
C LEU A 71 -3.44 14.26 -1.15
N SER A 72 -4.08 15.21 -0.47
CA SER A 72 -3.90 15.39 0.98
C SER A 72 -4.34 14.18 1.81
N LEU A 73 -5.21 13.31 1.29
CA LEU A 73 -5.66 12.09 1.98
C LEU A 73 -4.52 11.10 2.26
N TYR A 74 -3.46 11.10 1.44
CA TYR A 74 -2.29 10.26 1.68
C TYR A 74 -1.48 10.66 2.92
N SER A 75 -1.63 11.90 3.38
CA SER A 75 -0.96 12.40 4.59
C SER A 75 -1.81 12.28 5.86
N ALA A 76 -3.04 11.77 5.74
CA ALA A 76 -4.01 11.71 6.84
C ALA A 76 -4.54 10.27 7.05
N LEU A 77 -3.66 9.29 6.91
CA LEU A 77 -4.01 7.89 7.11
C LEU A 77 -4.08 7.58 8.61
N SER A 78 -5.08 6.81 9.00
CA SER A 78 -5.21 6.26 10.35
C SER A 78 -5.05 4.74 10.32
N ALA A 79 -4.54 4.17 11.41
CA ALA A 79 -4.56 2.73 11.61
C ALA A 79 -5.98 2.23 11.86
N TYR A 80 -6.25 0.96 11.55
CA TYR A 80 -7.45 0.29 12.04
C TYR A 80 -7.37 0.15 13.57
N GLN A 81 -8.51 0.15 14.22
CA GLN A 81 -8.61 0.25 15.67
C GLN A 81 -7.83 -0.84 16.43
N GLU A 82 -7.77 -2.05 15.87
CA GLU A 82 -7.06 -3.18 16.51
C GLU A 82 -5.54 -3.15 16.31
N VAL A 83 -5.03 -2.41 15.32
CA VAL A 83 -3.62 -2.47 14.90
C VAL A 83 -2.64 -2.09 16.01
N PRO A 84 -2.81 -1.00 16.78
CA PRO A 84 -1.86 -0.64 17.82
C PRO A 84 -1.69 -1.73 18.88
N GLU A 85 -2.79 -2.34 19.34
CA GLU A 85 -2.76 -3.41 20.33
C GLU A 85 -2.06 -4.66 19.80
N VAL A 86 -2.34 -5.05 18.54
CA VAL A 86 -1.70 -6.20 17.91
C VAL A 86 -0.20 -5.97 17.77
N LEU A 87 0.24 -4.78 17.32
CA LEU A 87 1.66 -4.47 17.19
C LEU A 87 2.38 -4.50 18.55
N ALA A 88 1.76 -3.94 19.60
CA ALA A 88 2.27 -4.00 20.96
C ALA A 88 2.45 -5.44 21.45
N ASN A 89 1.45 -6.29 21.22
CA ASN A 89 1.50 -7.69 21.63
C ASN A 89 2.58 -8.47 20.87
N LEU A 90 2.77 -8.22 19.57
CA LEU A 90 3.83 -8.83 18.78
C LEU A 90 5.22 -8.40 19.27
N LYS A 91 5.42 -7.12 19.59
CA LYS A 91 6.67 -6.63 20.18
C LYS A 91 6.92 -7.25 21.55
N ALA A 92 5.92 -7.34 22.41
CA ALA A 92 6.02 -7.98 23.74
C ALA A 92 6.38 -9.48 23.64
N ALA A 93 5.94 -10.15 22.56
CA ALA A 93 6.31 -11.54 22.24
C ALA A 93 7.72 -11.68 21.62
N GLY A 94 8.46 -10.57 21.45
CA GLY A 94 9.82 -10.58 20.93
C GLY A 94 9.93 -10.62 19.41
N HIS A 95 8.84 -10.37 18.68
CA HIS A 95 8.89 -10.30 17.21
C HIS A 95 9.53 -9.00 16.73
N ARG A 96 10.30 -9.10 15.65
CA ARG A 96 10.77 -7.94 14.87
C ARG A 96 9.70 -7.55 13.86
N LEU A 97 9.39 -6.27 13.78
CA LEU A 97 8.31 -5.76 12.92
C LEU A 97 8.86 -4.81 11.87
N ALA A 98 8.40 -4.98 10.64
CA ALA A 98 8.76 -4.07 9.55
C ALA A 98 7.56 -3.73 8.67
N VAL A 99 7.61 -2.55 8.08
CA VAL A 99 6.76 -2.20 6.94
C VAL A 99 7.58 -2.35 5.66
N LEU A 100 7.10 -3.11 4.69
CA LEU A 100 7.63 -3.17 3.34
C LEU A 100 6.63 -2.51 2.39
N SER A 101 7.00 -1.41 1.75
CA SER A 101 6.06 -0.58 1.00
C SER A 101 6.59 -0.11 -0.35
N ASN A 102 5.65 0.07 -1.30
CA ASN A 102 5.90 0.78 -2.55
C ASN A 102 6.03 2.31 -2.35
N ALA A 103 5.59 2.84 -1.21
CA ALA A 103 5.70 4.26 -0.89
C ALA A 103 7.16 4.72 -0.83
N SER A 104 7.43 5.96 -1.24
CA SER A 104 8.74 6.58 -1.03
C SER A 104 9.06 6.70 0.47
N PRO A 105 10.34 6.83 0.86
CA PRO A 105 10.71 6.90 2.28
C PRO A 105 9.95 7.98 3.05
N SER A 106 9.78 9.16 2.47
CA SER A 106 9.07 10.27 3.10
C SER A 106 7.57 10.02 3.26
N MET A 107 6.93 9.36 2.28
CA MET A 107 5.52 8.95 2.39
C MET A 107 5.33 7.90 3.48
N LEU A 108 6.25 6.94 3.56
CA LEU A 108 6.15 5.84 4.51
C LEU A 108 6.29 6.34 5.96
N VAL A 109 7.29 7.20 6.22
CA VAL A 109 7.47 7.82 7.54
C VAL A 109 6.22 8.61 7.94
N LYS A 110 5.74 9.51 7.08
CA LYS A 110 4.52 10.30 7.35
C LYS A 110 3.29 9.42 7.60
N ALA A 111 3.16 8.30 6.88
CA ALA A 111 2.02 7.41 7.04
C ALA A 111 2.01 6.73 8.42
N VAL A 112 3.15 6.20 8.89
CA VAL A 112 3.22 5.54 10.20
C VAL A 112 3.14 6.52 11.36
N GLU A 113 3.67 7.75 11.20
CA GLU A 113 3.54 8.84 12.17
C GLU A 113 2.08 9.30 12.29
N ALA A 114 1.42 9.58 11.16
CA ALA A 114 0.02 9.98 11.15
C ALA A 114 -0.91 8.91 11.75
N ALA A 115 -0.55 7.63 11.57
CA ALA A 115 -1.27 6.50 12.14
C ALA A 115 -0.95 6.25 13.62
N GLY A 116 0.05 6.93 14.21
CA GLY A 116 0.47 6.77 15.61
C GLY A 116 1.06 5.38 15.93
N ILE A 117 1.74 4.76 14.95
CA ILE A 117 2.27 3.39 15.08
C ILE A 117 3.76 3.27 14.76
N SER A 118 4.46 4.39 14.59
CA SER A 118 5.88 4.39 14.19
C SER A 118 6.80 3.72 15.22
N GLU A 119 6.49 3.81 16.50
CA GLU A 119 7.29 3.24 17.60
C GLU A 119 7.36 1.71 17.59
N TRP A 120 6.42 1.05 16.93
CA TRP A 120 6.34 -0.41 16.90
C TRP A 120 7.23 -1.08 15.86
N PHE A 121 7.72 -0.33 14.85
CA PHE A 121 8.48 -0.90 13.76
C PHE A 121 9.99 -0.76 13.99
N ASP A 122 10.68 -1.88 13.80
CA ASP A 122 12.15 -1.91 13.79
C ASP A 122 12.69 -1.36 12.47
N GLU A 123 11.94 -1.53 11.37
CA GLU A 123 12.34 -1.09 10.03
C GLU A 123 11.16 -0.58 9.18
N LEU A 124 11.44 0.46 8.41
CA LEU A 124 10.58 0.98 7.37
C LEU A 124 11.27 0.82 6.02
N LEU A 125 10.90 -0.24 5.29
CA LEU A 125 11.55 -0.63 4.05
C LEU A 125 10.77 -0.09 2.84
N SER A 126 11.37 0.85 2.14
CA SER A 126 10.85 1.40 0.89
C SER A 126 11.51 0.71 -0.29
N VAL A 127 10.72 0.40 -1.33
CA VAL A 127 11.22 -0.11 -2.61
C VAL A 127 12.07 0.90 -3.38
N ASP A 128 12.07 2.16 -2.96
CA ASP A 128 12.77 3.25 -3.64
C ASP A 128 14.27 2.97 -3.80
N VAL A 129 14.87 2.26 -2.84
CA VAL A 129 16.29 1.87 -2.90
C VAL A 129 16.60 0.94 -4.08
N LEU A 130 15.63 0.15 -4.54
CA LEU A 130 15.78 -0.82 -5.63
C LEU A 130 15.33 -0.25 -6.99
N LYS A 131 14.65 0.89 -7.01
CA LYS A 131 14.08 1.48 -8.21
C LYS A 131 13.17 0.52 -9.01
N CYS A 132 12.45 -0.33 -8.28
CA CYS A 132 11.40 -1.21 -8.82
C CYS A 132 10.32 -1.45 -7.77
N TYR A 133 9.18 -1.98 -8.20
CA TYR A 133 8.00 -2.12 -7.35
C TYR A 133 7.66 -3.59 -7.06
N LYS A 134 6.91 -3.84 -5.98
CA LYS A 134 6.23 -5.11 -5.77
C LYS A 134 5.37 -5.44 -7.01
N PRO A 135 5.25 -6.70 -7.41
CA PRO A 135 5.71 -7.92 -6.74
C PRO A 135 7.09 -8.43 -7.22
N THR A 136 8.02 -7.56 -7.62
CA THR A 136 9.38 -7.99 -7.99
C THR A 136 10.06 -8.73 -6.82
N PRO A 137 10.65 -9.92 -7.02
CA PRO A 137 11.26 -10.72 -5.94
C PRO A 137 12.31 -9.96 -5.12
N ALA A 138 13.13 -9.12 -5.76
CA ALA A 138 14.14 -8.30 -5.10
C ALA A 138 13.55 -7.39 -4.00
N VAL A 139 12.28 -7.00 -4.11
CA VAL A 139 11.60 -6.19 -3.10
C VAL A 139 11.40 -6.99 -1.80
N TYR A 140 10.99 -8.25 -1.89
CA TYR A 140 10.81 -9.10 -0.71
C TYR A 140 12.16 -9.50 -0.11
N GLN A 141 13.21 -9.59 -0.94
CA GLN A 141 14.58 -9.87 -0.51
C GLN A 141 15.11 -8.80 0.45
N LEU A 142 14.70 -7.52 0.34
CA LEU A 142 15.06 -6.46 1.29
C LEU A 142 14.79 -6.87 2.76
N VAL A 143 13.70 -7.60 3.00
CA VAL A 143 13.36 -8.05 4.36
C VAL A 143 14.37 -9.06 4.86
N THR A 144 14.69 -10.10 4.06
CA THR A 144 15.61 -11.15 4.46
C THR A 144 17.05 -10.64 4.63
N GLU A 145 17.48 -9.71 3.78
CA GLU A 145 18.79 -9.05 3.91
C GLU A 145 18.85 -8.18 5.15
N ARG A 146 17.79 -7.38 5.41
CA ARG A 146 17.78 -6.45 6.54
C ARG A 146 17.76 -7.15 7.89
N PHE A 147 17.04 -8.27 7.99
CA PHE A 147 16.87 -9.02 9.23
C PHE A 147 17.80 -10.23 9.35
N ASP A 148 18.63 -10.51 8.37
CA ASP A 148 19.49 -11.68 8.29
C ASP A 148 18.71 -12.97 8.63
N CYS A 149 17.67 -13.24 7.83
CA CYS A 149 16.76 -14.35 8.07
C CYS A 149 16.38 -15.07 6.77
N LYS A 150 15.86 -16.29 6.90
CA LYS A 150 15.34 -17.05 5.77
C LYS A 150 13.93 -16.58 5.39
N PRO A 151 13.52 -16.69 4.13
CA PRO A 151 12.16 -16.37 3.72
C PRO A 151 11.08 -17.08 4.57
N SER A 152 11.27 -18.35 4.90
CA SER A 152 10.33 -19.16 5.69
C SER A 152 10.18 -18.70 7.16
N GLU A 153 11.03 -17.82 7.64
CA GLU A 153 10.97 -17.21 8.98
C GLU A 153 10.17 -15.92 9.01
N VAL A 154 9.79 -15.39 7.83
CA VAL A 154 8.99 -14.17 7.70
C VAL A 154 7.52 -14.52 7.56
N THR A 155 6.67 -13.87 8.38
CA THR A 155 5.22 -13.87 8.17
C THR A 155 4.81 -12.52 7.57
N PHE A 156 4.24 -12.55 6.38
CA PHE A 156 3.88 -11.38 5.60
C PHE A 156 2.37 -11.16 5.58
N PHE A 157 1.94 -9.98 6.00
CA PHE A 157 0.54 -9.58 6.02
C PHE A 157 0.26 -8.57 4.91
N SER A 158 -0.70 -8.82 4.06
CA SER A 158 -1.17 -7.83 3.10
C SER A 158 -2.68 -7.97 2.84
N SER A 159 -3.34 -6.85 2.58
CA SER A 159 -4.72 -6.83 2.09
C SER A 159 -4.81 -6.99 0.56
N ASN A 160 -3.70 -6.90 -0.14
CA ASN A 160 -3.63 -7.05 -1.58
C ASN A 160 -3.29 -8.50 -1.94
N ASN A 161 -4.20 -9.20 -2.61
CA ASN A 161 -3.99 -10.59 -3.02
C ASN A 161 -2.77 -10.79 -3.93
N TRP A 162 -2.52 -9.87 -4.87
CA TRP A 162 -1.33 -9.89 -5.73
C TRP A 162 -0.01 -9.75 -4.94
N ASP A 163 0.00 -8.97 -3.86
CA ASP A 163 1.17 -8.78 -2.99
C ASP A 163 1.40 -10.02 -2.11
N VAL A 164 0.31 -10.61 -1.59
CA VAL A 164 0.36 -11.92 -0.90
C VAL A 164 0.90 -13.00 -1.82
N SER A 165 0.42 -13.05 -3.08
CA SER A 165 0.92 -14.00 -4.09
C SER A 165 2.42 -13.81 -4.36
N GLY A 166 2.88 -12.57 -4.53
CA GLY A 166 4.30 -12.25 -4.75
C GLY A 166 5.18 -12.65 -3.56
N ALA A 167 4.74 -12.35 -2.35
CA ALA A 167 5.44 -12.72 -1.11
C ALA A 167 5.51 -14.25 -0.92
N GLY A 168 4.41 -14.96 -1.19
CA GLY A 168 4.36 -16.42 -1.15
C GLY A 168 5.27 -17.06 -2.20
N ALA A 169 5.29 -16.53 -3.42
CA ALA A 169 6.20 -16.99 -4.48
C ALA A 169 7.67 -16.78 -4.12
N PHE A 170 8.00 -15.77 -3.33
CA PHE A 170 9.34 -15.52 -2.79
C PHE A 170 9.70 -16.48 -1.65
N GLY A 171 8.71 -17.09 -0.97
CA GLY A 171 8.90 -18.08 0.09
C GLY A 171 8.54 -17.60 1.50
N PHE A 172 7.85 -16.47 1.65
CA PHE A 172 7.30 -16.04 2.93
C PHE A 172 6.08 -16.87 3.32
N LYS A 173 5.83 -16.99 4.63
CA LYS A 173 4.51 -17.37 5.15
C LYS A 173 3.57 -16.19 4.96
N THR A 174 2.39 -16.42 4.43
CA THR A 174 1.51 -15.35 3.97
C THR A 174 0.15 -15.35 4.64
N VAL A 175 -0.29 -14.18 5.05
CA VAL A 175 -1.61 -13.93 5.61
C VAL A 175 -2.33 -12.89 4.76
N TRP A 176 -3.42 -13.29 4.13
CA TRP A 176 -4.28 -12.36 3.42
C TRP A 176 -5.30 -11.72 4.36
N VAL A 177 -5.16 -10.41 4.60
CA VAL A 177 -6.08 -9.62 5.41
C VAL A 177 -7.25 -9.17 4.53
N ASN A 178 -8.21 -10.04 4.33
CA ASN A 178 -9.35 -9.84 3.42
C ASN A 178 -10.54 -9.16 4.12
N ARG A 179 -10.40 -7.88 4.47
CA ARG A 179 -11.44 -7.09 5.15
C ARG A 179 -12.70 -6.92 4.30
N SER A 180 -12.54 -6.87 2.99
CA SER A 180 -13.63 -6.57 2.05
C SER A 180 -14.35 -7.81 1.52
N GLY A 181 -13.94 -9.02 1.92
CA GLY A 181 -14.56 -10.26 1.45
C GLY A 181 -14.40 -10.52 -0.06
N LEU A 182 -13.28 -10.09 -0.64
CA LEU A 182 -12.99 -10.27 -2.05
C LEU A 182 -12.71 -11.74 -2.38
N ALA A 183 -12.94 -12.13 -3.63
CA ALA A 183 -12.46 -13.39 -4.15
C ALA A 183 -10.92 -13.35 -4.26
N TRP A 184 -10.28 -14.52 -4.11
CA TRP A 184 -8.87 -14.66 -4.42
C TRP A 184 -8.66 -14.58 -5.93
N ASP A 185 -7.72 -13.75 -6.37
CA ASP A 185 -7.29 -13.74 -7.77
C ASP A 185 -6.56 -15.06 -8.05
N ASN A 186 -6.86 -15.70 -9.15
CA ASN A 186 -6.31 -17.01 -9.50
C ASN A 186 -4.83 -16.90 -9.93
N LEU A 187 -4.02 -16.25 -9.08
CA LEU A 187 -2.58 -16.06 -9.24
C LEU A 187 -1.81 -17.28 -8.69
N PRO A 188 -0.52 -17.46 -9.09
CA PRO A 188 0.35 -18.48 -8.51
C PRO A 188 0.47 -18.34 -6.98
N GLY A 189 0.39 -19.48 -6.31
CA GLY A 189 0.40 -19.51 -4.85
C GLY A 189 -0.97 -19.20 -4.24
N LYS A 190 -1.14 -19.61 -2.99
CA LYS A 190 -2.32 -19.34 -2.18
C LYS A 190 -1.84 -18.80 -0.83
N PRO A 191 -2.60 -17.97 -0.14
CA PRO A 191 -2.23 -17.56 1.21
C PRO A 191 -2.25 -18.76 2.16
N ASP A 192 -1.30 -18.79 3.10
CA ASP A 192 -1.28 -19.80 4.16
C ASP A 192 -2.46 -19.60 5.12
N SER A 193 -2.90 -18.35 5.28
CA SER A 193 -4.06 -18.01 6.09
C SER A 193 -4.84 -16.83 5.50
N ILE A 194 -6.15 -16.82 5.75
CA ILE A 194 -7.05 -15.71 5.38
C ILE A 194 -7.76 -15.24 6.64
N VAL A 195 -7.65 -13.94 6.92
CA VAL A 195 -8.27 -13.29 8.08
C VAL A 195 -9.04 -12.04 7.65
N LYS A 196 -9.99 -11.59 8.49
CA LYS A 196 -10.73 -10.34 8.25
C LYS A 196 -10.11 -9.13 8.95
N SER A 197 -9.29 -9.36 9.96
CA SER A 197 -8.48 -8.36 10.68
C SER A 197 -7.18 -9.00 11.13
N ILE A 198 -6.19 -8.21 11.55
CA ILE A 198 -4.96 -8.73 12.15
C ILE A 198 -5.12 -8.92 13.65
#